data_1921af49f8f1f6124fb8c671e385e748
#
_entry.id   1921af49f8f1f6124fb8c671e385e748
#
_cell.length_a   1.000
_cell.length_b   1.000
_cell.length_c   1.000
_cell.angle_alpha   90.00
_cell.angle_beta   90.00
_cell.angle_gamma   90.00
#
_symmetry.space_group_name_H-M   'P 1'
#
loop_
_entity.id
_entity.type
_entity.pdbx_description
1 polymer ?
#
loop_
_entity_poly.entity_id
_entity_poly.type
_entity_poly.pdbx_seq_one_letter_code
_entity_poly.pdbx_strand_id
1 'polypeptide(L)'
;MLGFAQEAPGSLGEDVAVQRRPVLLVPGWLGRSLDMMALKERLIRDGWEEADIFPLEFVDPVGSSVDHAAELGRAIQSVLIETGAPEVDVVAHSMGGLAAWVLLQERGSLLPVNRMVFLATPFQGTVTAYLAWGEGGPEMVPESDFLQGLQTGGWPQSWVNALTIRTPLDLTVVPGYGATLLGIGDRVICCPTHQGLLDHEETYLIVRDFLLYGRRTDGAPHLP
;
A
#
# COMPACT_ATOMS: atom_id res chain seq x y z
N MET A 1 -47.91 -16.48 44.31
CA MET A 1 -47.59 -15.41 43.38
C MET A 1 -46.04 -15.40 43.12
N LEU A 2 -45.60 -15.99 42.06
CA LEU A 2 -44.18 -16.01 41.69
C LEU A 2 -43.96 -14.89 40.67
N GLY A 3 -43.22 -13.85 41.08
CA GLY A 3 -42.84 -12.75 40.20
C GLY A 3 -41.70 -13.17 39.30
N PHE A 4 -41.92 -13.17 37.99
CA PHE A 4 -40.87 -13.28 37.00
C PHE A 4 -40.19 -11.91 36.86
N ALA A 5 -38.91 -11.84 37.24
CA ALA A 5 -38.06 -10.71 36.92
C ALA A 5 -37.74 -10.80 35.42
N GLN A 6 -38.11 -9.79 34.67
CA GLN A 6 -37.83 -9.62 33.26
C GLN A 6 -36.43 -9.00 33.15
N GLU A 7 -35.44 -9.80 32.76
CA GLU A 7 -34.12 -9.29 32.42
C GLU A 7 -34.23 -8.41 31.17
N ALA A 8 -33.74 -7.18 31.29
CA ALA A 8 -33.61 -6.28 30.17
C ALA A 8 -32.57 -6.81 29.18
N PRO A 9 -32.77 -6.70 27.84
CA PRO A 9 -31.78 -7.11 26.89
C PRO A 9 -30.53 -6.21 27.02
N GLY A 10 -29.40 -6.85 27.31
CA GLY A 10 -28.11 -6.20 27.37
C GLY A 10 -27.80 -5.47 26.06
N SER A 11 -27.34 -4.27 26.19
CA SER A 11 -26.83 -3.44 25.08
C SER A 11 -25.66 -4.14 24.42
N LEU A 12 -25.91 -4.87 23.33
CA LEU A 12 -24.91 -5.34 22.41
C LEU A 12 -24.57 -4.19 21.48
N GLY A 13 -23.42 -3.62 21.65
CA GLY A 13 -22.91 -2.56 20.78
C GLY A 13 -21.76 -1.80 21.43
N GLU A 14 -20.69 -2.51 21.81
CA GLU A 14 -19.41 -1.84 21.84
C GLU A 14 -19.05 -1.54 20.38
N ASP A 15 -19.18 -0.28 19.98
CA ASP A 15 -18.56 0.24 18.76
C ASP A 15 -17.07 -0.08 18.84
N VAL A 16 -16.64 -1.11 18.11
CA VAL A 16 -15.21 -1.37 17.93
C VAL A 16 -14.67 -0.16 17.21
N ALA A 17 -14.07 0.75 17.97
CA ALA A 17 -13.45 1.94 17.42
C ALA A 17 -12.46 1.48 16.35
N VAL A 18 -12.72 1.84 15.09
CA VAL A 18 -11.83 1.50 13.98
C VAL A 18 -10.51 2.21 14.23
N GLN A 19 -9.49 1.43 14.56
CA GLN A 19 -8.17 1.96 14.86
C GLN A 19 -7.50 2.41 13.56
N ARG A 20 -7.33 3.72 13.41
CA ARG A 20 -6.50 4.29 12.34
C ARG A 20 -5.04 4.22 12.77
N ARG A 21 -4.20 3.65 11.92
CA ARG A 21 -2.75 3.60 12.11
C ARG A 21 -2.08 4.72 11.36
N PRO A 22 -0.84 5.08 11.72
CA PRO A 22 -0.03 5.95 10.89
C PRO A 22 0.15 5.35 9.49
N VAL A 23 0.11 6.20 8.46
CA VAL A 23 0.19 5.80 7.05
C VAL A 23 1.40 6.43 6.40
N LEU A 24 2.30 5.59 5.85
CA LEU A 24 3.35 6.06 4.95
C LEU A 24 2.84 6.01 3.51
N LEU A 25 3.03 7.11 2.81
CA LEU A 25 2.71 7.28 1.40
C LEU A 25 4.00 7.32 0.58
N VAL A 26 4.24 6.28 -0.21
CA VAL A 26 5.52 6.02 -0.87
C VAL A 26 5.41 6.31 -2.37
N PRO A 27 6.15 7.30 -2.91
CA PRO A 27 6.09 7.65 -4.32
C PRO A 27 6.82 6.65 -5.20
N GLY A 28 6.60 6.76 -6.53
CA GLY A 28 7.28 5.96 -7.54
C GLY A 28 8.55 6.60 -8.08
N TRP A 29 9.01 6.08 -9.23
CA TRP A 29 10.15 6.60 -9.98
C TRP A 29 9.92 8.05 -10.42
N LEU A 30 10.90 8.93 -10.20
CA LEU A 30 10.80 10.40 -10.33
C LEU A 30 9.71 11.04 -9.46
N GLY A 31 9.02 10.25 -8.63
CA GLY A 31 7.94 10.74 -7.78
C GLY A 31 8.45 11.53 -6.59
N ARG A 32 7.59 12.41 -6.08
CA ARG A 32 7.84 13.25 -4.92
C ARG A 32 6.73 13.08 -3.88
N SER A 33 6.98 13.53 -2.69
CA SER A 33 5.97 13.61 -1.62
C SER A 33 4.71 14.36 -2.06
N LEU A 34 4.84 15.36 -2.94
CA LEU A 34 3.74 16.14 -3.50
C LEU A 34 2.76 15.30 -4.33
N ASP A 35 3.22 14.25 -5.00
CA ASP A 35 2.35 13.37 -5.80
C ASP A 35 1.36 12.60 -4.93
N MET A 36 1.68 12.42 -3.66
CA MET A 36 0.86 11.70 -2.70
C MET A 36 -0.14 12.58 -1.94
N MET A 37 -0.16 13.90 -2.20
CA MET A 37 -0.94 14.85 -1.40
C MET A 37 -2.44 14.66 -1.54
N ALA A 38 -2.94 14.26 -2.72
CA ALA A 38 -4.36 13.99 -2.88
C ALA A 38 -4.85 12.84 -1.97
N LEU A 39 -4.05 11.78 -1.83
CA LEU A 39 -4.33 10.71 -0.89
C LEU A 39 -4.27 11.20 0.57
N LYS A 40 -3.25 11.98 0.92
CA LYS A 40 -3.13 12.58 2.25
C LYS A 40 -4.35 13.41 2.61
N GLU A 41 -4.75 14.34 1.76
CA GLU A 41 -5.89 15.24 2.00
C GLU A 41 -7.20 14.47 2.18
N ARG A 42 -7.38 13.39 1.43
CA ARG A 42 -8.58 12.54 1.53
C ARG A 42 -8.58 11.72 2.82
N LEU A 43 -7.45 11.18 3.24
CA LEU A 43 -7.32 10.47 4.51
C LEU A 43 -7.63 11.41 5.70
N ILE A 44 -7.12 12.65 5.67
CA ILE A 44 -7.45 13.66 6.69
C ILE A 44 -8.96 13.91 6.73
N ARG A 45 -9.59 14.08 5.57
CA ARG A 45 -11.03 14.30 5.46
C ARG A 45 -11.85 13.15 6.06
N ASP A 46 -11.34 11.92 5.94
CA ASP A 46 -11.99 10.71 6.47
C ASP A 46 -11.53 10.36 7.90
N GLY A 47 -10.85 11.31 8.58
CA GLY A 47 -10.61 11.29 10.02
C GLY A 47 -9.28 10.70 10.46
N TRP A 48 -8.28 10.56 9.58
CA TRP A 48 -6.90 10.40 10.01
C TRP A 48 -6.36 11.74 10.51
N GLU A 49 -5.58 11.73 11.59
CA GLU A 49 -4.88 12.93 12.02
C GLU A 49 -3.80 13.29 10.99
N GLU A 50 -3.60 14.57 10.72
CA GLU A 50 -2.58 15.01 9.75
C GLU A 50 -1.17 14.55 10.15
N ALA A 51 -0.90 14.51 11.46
CA ALA A 51 0.35 14.07 12.04
C ALA A 51 0.62 12.57 11.91
N ASP A 52 -0.40 11.78 11.53
CA ASP A 52 -0.29 10.34 11.32
C ASP A 52 -0.13 9.96 9.83
N ILE A 53 0.03 10.94 8.93
CA ILE A 53 0.17 10.68 7.50
C ILE A 53 1.49 11.24 6.99
N PHE A 54 2.36 10.35 6.52
CA PHE A 54 3.76 10.62 6.21
C PHE A 54 4.06 10.38 4.73
N PRO A 55 3.92 11.40 3.85
CA PRO A 55 4.41 11.32 2.47
C PRO A 55 5.93 11.24 2.46
N LEU A 56 6.47 10.17 1.90
CA LEU A 56 7.91 9.94 1.79
C LEU A 56 8.47 10.69 0.57
N GLU A 57 9.72 11.12 0.66
CA GLU A 57 10.52 11.60 -0.45
C GLU A 57 11.87 10.90 -0.43
N PHE A 58 12.21 10.21 -1.51
CA PHE A 58 13.50 9.54 -1.63
C PHE A 58 14.61 10.53 -1.94
N VAL A 59 15.80 10.29 -1.40
CA VAL A 59 16.99 11.15 -1.62
C VAL A 59 17.36 11.17 -3.11
N ASP A 60 17.35 10.01 -3.76
CA ASP A 60 17.49 9.89 -5.21
C ASP A 60 16.21 9.28 -5.80
N PRO A 61 15.34 10.08 -6.44
CA PRO A 61 14.07 9.59 -6.96
C PRO A 61 14.17 8.60 -8.13
N VAL A 62 15.38 8.37 -8.65
CA VAL A 62 15.68 7.37 -9.70
C VAL A 62 16.66 6.29 -9.22
N GLY A 63 16.98 6.30 -7.94
CA GLY A 63 17.87 5.34 -7.29
C GLY A 63 17.31 3.91 -7.28
N SER A 64 18.10 2.98 -6.77
CA SER A 64 17.72 1.57 -6.73
C SER A 64 16.57 1.31 -5.74
N SER A 65 15.73 0.33 -6.05
CA SER A 65 14.66 -0.11 -5.14
C SER A 65 15.23 -0.70 -3.83
N VAL A 66 16.48 -1.14 -3.83
CA VAL A 66 17.18 -1.62 -2.61
C VAL A 66 17.50 -0.45 -1.69
N ASP A 67 18.05 0.65 -2.22
CA ASP A 67 18.33 1.86 -1.45
C ASP A 67 17.03 2.49 -0.95
N HIS A 68 16.02 2.56 -1.80
CA HIS A 68 14.68 3.01 -1.41
C HIS A 68 14.06 2.14 -0.32
N ALA A 69 14.28 0.82 -0.33
CA ALA A 69 13.83 -0.07 0.74
C ALA A 69 14.51 0.29 2.07
N ALA A 70 15.82 0.58 2.04
CA ALA A 70 16.52 1.02 3.24
C ALA A 70 16.02 2.37 3.76
N GLU A 71 15.70 3.32 2.86
CA GLU A 71 15.09 4.61 3.24
C GLU A 71 13.69 4.42 3.83
N LEU A 72 12.85 3.61 3.20
CA LEU A 72 11.52 3.27 3.70
C LEU A 72 11.60 2.61 5.07
N GLY A 73 12.54 1.68 5.28
CA GLY A 73 12.75 1.04 6.58
C GLY A 73 13.10 2.04 7.69
N ARG A 74 13.94 3.04 7.38
CA ARG A 74 14.24 4.14 8.32
C ARG A 74 13.04 5.03 8.59
N ALA A 75 12.27 5.35 7.54
CA ALA A 75 11.05 6.14 7.69
C ALA A 75 10.02 5.44 8.57
N ILE A 76 9.79 4.14 8.39
CA ILE A 76 8.91 3.34 9.25
C ILE A 76 9.35 3.45 10.71
N GLN A 77 10.63 3.25 11.01
CA GLN A 77 11.14 3.36 12.37
C GLN A 77 10.94 4.76 12.97
N SER A 78 11.19 5.81 12.19
CA SER A 78 10.97 7.20 12.63
C SER A 78 9.50 7.46 12.97
N VAL A 79 8.58 7.00 12.12
CA VAL A 79 7.13 7.15 12.34
C VAL A 79 6.69 6.43 13.61
N LEU A 80 7.16 5.21 13.85
CA LEU A 80 6.82 4.47 15.06
C LEU A 80 7.33 5.15 16.33
N ILE A 81 8.53 5.76 16.28
CA ILE A 81 9.08 6.53 17.41
C ILE A 81 8.26 7.80 17.63
N GLU A 82 7.91 8.52 16.57
CA GLU A 82 7.19 9.78 16.64
C GLU A 82 5.75 9.61 17.13
N THR A 83 5.06 8.58 16.64
CA THR A 83 3.64 8.35 16.95
C THR A 83 3.42 7.44 18.15
N GLY A 84 4.41 6.65 18.55
CA GLY A 84 4.27 5.59 19.56
C GLY A 84 3.40 4.42 19.10
N ALA A 85 3.04 4.36 17.81
CA ALA A 85 2.23 3.27 17.27
C ALA A 85 3.04 1.97 17.20
N PRO A 86 2.41 0.79 17.39
CA PRO A 86 3.10 -0.49 17.28
C PRO A 86 3.37 -0.91 15.83
N GLU A 87 2.58 -0.42 14.90
CA GLU A 87 2.61 -0.76 13.46
C GLU A 87 2.18 0.44 12.62
N VAL A 88 2.60 0.44 11.36
CA VAL A 88 2.16 1.40 10.33
C VAL A 88 1.42 0.69 9.21
N ASP A 89 0.67 1.45 8.43
CA ASP A 89 0.16 1.04 7.12
C ASP A 89 0.97 1.73 6.01
N VAL A 90 1.12 1.09 4.86
CA VAL A 90 1.90 1.60 3.73
C VAL A 90 1.05 1.63 2.47
N VAL A 91 1.02 2.76 1.77
CA VAL A 91 0.46 2.90 0.42
C VAL A 91 1.59 3.29 -0.51
N ALA A 92 1.96 2.38 -1.40
CA ALA A 92 3.10 2.55 -2.29
C ALA A 92 2.66 2.61 -3.75
N HIS A 93 3.16 3.60 -4.49
CA HIS A 93 2.88 3.79 -5.90
C HIS A 93 4.06 3.35 -6.77
N SER A 94 3.77 2.64 -7.87
CA SER A 94 4.73 2.33 -8.92
C SER A 94 6.01 1.67 -8.36
N MET A 95 7.20 2.16 -8.72
CA MET A 95 8.50 1.66 -8.24
C MET A 95 8.62 1.67 -6.70
N GLY A 96 7.95 2.59 -6.01
CA GLY A 96 7.92 2.58 -4.54
C GLY A 96 7.35 1.30 -3.94
N GLY A 97 6.48 0.61 -4.67
CA GLY A 97 5.99 -0.72 -4.28
C GLY A 97 7.06 -1.82 -4.40
N LEU A 98 8.01 -1.70 -5.33
CA LEU A 98 9.15 -2.62 -5.41
C LEU A 98 10.06 -2.45 -4.19
N ALA A 99 10.34 -1.20 -3.79
CA ALA A 99 11.07 -0.92 -2.56
C ALA A 99 10.39 -1.52 -1.32
N ALA A 100 9.06 -1.40 -1.23
CA ALA A 100 8.29 -2.00 -0.15
C ALA A 100 8.37 -3.54 -0.17
N TRP A 101 8.40 -4.15 -1.35
CA TRP A 101 8.55 -5.60 -1.48
C TRP A 101 9.95 -6.09 -1.10
N VAL A 102 11.01 -5.37 -1.53
CA VAL A 102 12.39 -5.63 -1.07
C VAL A 102 12.45 -5.60 0.46
N LEU A 103 11.98 -4.52 1.07
CA LEU A 103 12.00 -4.36 2.53
C LEU A 103 11.28 -5.50 3.24
N LEU A 104 10.13 -5.93 2.72
CA LEU A 104 9.38 -7.04 3.30
C LEU A 104 10.15 -8.36 3.21
N GLN A 105 10.83 -8.64 2.10
CA GLN A 105 11.65 -9.84 1.96
C GLN A 105 12.86 -9.82 2.89
N GLU A 106 13.49 -8.67 3.10
CA GLU A 106 14.62 -8.53 4.00
C GLU A 106 14.25 -8.65 5.48
N ARG A 107 13.12 -8.10 5.88
CA ARG A 107 12.70 -7.99 7.28
C ARG A 107 11.71 -9.07 7.71
N GLY A 108 10.95 -9.61 6.76
CA GLY A 108 9.96 -10.64 7.03
C GLY A 108 8.94 -10.23 8.09
N SER A 109 8.63 -11.14 8.99
CA SER A 109 7.68 -10.91 10.09
C SER A 109 8.15 -9.89 11.14
N LEU A 110 9.38 -9.43 11.07
CA LEU A 110 9.90 -8.38 11.95
C LEU A 110 9.56 -6.97 11.46
N LEU A 111 9.02 -6.84 10.25
CA LEU A 111 8.59 -5.56 9.72
C LEU A 111 7.27 -5.13 10.39
N PRO A 112 7.26 -4.00 11.12
CA PRO A 112 6.08 -3.54 11.86
C PRO A 112 5.10 -2.83 10.91
N VAL A 113 4.65 -3.54 9.87
CA VAL A 113 3.67 -3.09 8.89
C VAL A 113 2.45 -4.00 8.95
N ASN A 114 1.28 -3.41 9.16
CA ASN A 114 0.02 -4.14 9.22
C ASN A 114 -0.59 -4.37 7.84
N ARG A 115 -0.63 -3.32 7.01
CA ARG A 115 -1.24 -3.36 5.66
C ARG A 115 -0.35 -2.69 4.64
N MET A 116 -0.32 -3.27 3.43
CA MET A 116 0.32 -2.69 2.25
C MET A 116 -0.66 -2.58 1.09
N VAL A 117 -0.79 -1.39 0.51
CA VAL A 117 -1.51 -1.18 -0.73
C VAL A 117 -0.51 -0.79 -1.81
N PHE A 118 -0.57 -1.49 -2.92
CA PHE A 118 0.27 -1.26 -4.10
C PHE A 118 -0.57 -0.66 -5.22
N LEU A 119 -0.24 0.55 -5.63
CA LEU A 119 -0.89 1.25 -6.73
C LEU A 119 0.00 1.12 -7.97
N ALA A 120 -0.41 0.33 -8.95
CA ALA A 120 0.29 0.11 -10.22
C ALA A 120 1.79 -0.24 -10.08
N THR A 121 2.16 -1.06 -9.10
CA THR A 121 3.55 -1.50 -8.91
C THR A 121 3.95 -2.52 -10.00
N PRO A 122 5.06 -2.32 -10.72
CA PRO A 122 5.48 -3.20 -11.82
C PRO A 122 6.17 -4.48 -11.31
N PHE A 123 5.42 -5.36 -10.64
CA PHE A 123 5.95 -6.60 -10.05
C PHE A 123 6.57 -7.57 -11.07
N GLN A 124 6.09 -7.51 -12.33
CA GLN A 124 6.62 -8.32 -13.44
C GLN A 124 7.42 -7.46 -14.42
N GLY A 125 7.73 -6.21 -14.02
CA GLY A 125 8.39 -5.23 -14.86
C GLY A 125 7.47 -4.51 -15.82
N THR A 126 8.07 -3.62 -16.61
CA THR A 126 7.40 -2.86 -17.67
C THR A 126 8.33 -2.63 -18.84
N VAL A 127 7.80 -2.72 -20.06
CA VAL A 127 8.59 -2.44 -21.27
C VAL A 127 8.98 -0.96 -21.38
N THR A 128 8.28 -0.06 -20.73
CA THR A 128 8.63 1.36 -20.69
C THR A 128 9.94 1.63 -19.93
N ALA A 129 10.35 0.70 -19.05
CA ALA A 129 11.58 0.79 -18.27
C ALA A 129 12.84 0.78 -19.14
N TYR A 130 12.77 0.29 -20.38
CA TYR A 130 13.89 0.42 -21.35
C TYR A 130 14.23 1.88 -21.69
N LEU A 131 13.33 2.82 -21.40
CA LEU A 131 13.53 4.25 -21.59
C LEU A 131 13.81 4.99 -20.28
N ALA A 132 13.75 4.28 -19.15
CA ALA A 132 14.03 4.86 -17.84
C ALA A 132 15.54 4.94 -17.58
N TRP A 133 15.93 5.88 -16.73
CA TRP A 133 17.32 6.09 -16.32
C TRP A 133 17.46 6.00 -14.80
N GLY A 134 18.68 6.14 -14.30
CA GLY A 134 19.02 5.89 -12.91
C GLY A 134 19.12 4.40 -12.62
N GLU A 135 19.41 4.03 -11.39
CA GLU A 135 19.60 2.63 -11.02
C GLU A 135 18.27 1.87 -10.98
N GLY A 136 17.17 2.53 -10.61
CA GLY A 136 15.84 1.92 -10.57
C GLY A 136 15.27 1.59 -11.95
N GLY A 137 15.70 2.28 -13.02
CA GLY A 137 15.21 2.01 -14.38
C GLY A 137 15.44 0.57 -14.83
N PRO A 138 16.70 0.09 -14.88
CA PRO A 138 17.03 -1.30 -15.24
C PRO A 138 16.36 -2.35 -14.36
N GLU A 139 16.12 -2.06 -13.07
CA GLU A 139 15.42 -2.97 -12.15
C GLU A 139 14.00 -3.27 -12.61
N MET A 140 13.30 -2.28 -13.19
CA MET A 140 11.92 -2.43 -13.67
C MET A 140 11.79 -3.07 -15.05
N VAL A 141 12.90 -3.38 -15.73
CA VAL A 141 12.85 -4.10 -17.02
C VAL A 141 12.29 -5.50 -16.79
N PRO A 142 11.35 -5.99 -17.64
CA PRO A 142 10.83 -7.34 -17.53
C PRO A 142 11.96 -8.37 -17.51
N GLU A 143 11.82 -9.36 -16.64
CA GLU A 143 12.83 -10.45 -16.48
C GLU A 143 14.22 -9.97 -16.03
N SER A 144 14.37 -8.75 -15.48
CA SER A 144 15.63 -8.32 -14.88
C SER A 144 16.03 -9.26 -13.72
N ASP A 145 17.35 -9.39 -13.48
CA ASP A 145 17.88 -10.20 -12.37
C ASP A 145 17.27 -9.76 -11.02
N PHE A 146 17.02 -8.46 -10.88
CA PHE A 146 16.36 -7.88 -9.70
C PHE A 146 14.95 -8.45 -9.51
N LEU A 147 14.09 -8.36 -10.54
CA LEU A 147 12.72 -8.88 -10.44
C LEU A 147 12.67 -10.40 -10.29
N GLN A 148 13.55 -11.13 -10.99
CA GLN A 148 13.65 -12.59 -10.82
C GLN A 148 14.06 -12.96 -9.39
N GLY A 149 14.97 -12.21 -8.78
CA GLY A 149 15.36 -12.38 -7.37
C GLY A 149 14.16 -12.20 -6.43
N LEU A 150 13.41 -11.10 -6.59
CA LEU A 150 12.21 -10.85 -5.79
C LEU A 150 11.12 -11.90 -5.98
N GLN A 151 10.85 -12.32 -7.22
CA GLN A 151 9.84 -13.33 -7.53
C GLN A 151 10.20 -14.70 -6.95
N THR A 152 11.49 -15.06 -6.94
CA THR A 152 11.97 -16.30 -6.35
C THR A 152 11.73 -16.36 -4.84
N GLY A 153 11.88 -15.23 -4.14
CA GLY A 153 11.54 -15.10 -2.72
C GLY A 153 10.03 -15.16 -2.44
N GLY A 154 9.21 -14.87 -3.46
CA GLY A 154 7.76 -14.88 -3.39
C GLY A 154 7.19 -13.79 -2.48
N TRP A 155 5.86 -13.80 -2.32
CA TRP A 155 5.16 -12.93 -1.37
C TRP A 155 4.89 -13.68 -0.06
N PRO A 156 5.37 -13.21 1.09
CA PRO A 156 5.14 -13.86 2.38
C PRO A 156 3.73 -13.54 2.91
N GLN A 157 2.75 -14.30 2.45
CA GLN A 157 1.31 -14.07 2.68
C GLN A 157 0.88 -13.97 4.15
N SER A 158 1.67 -14.52 5.07
CA SER A 158 1.31 -14.61 6.49
C SER A 158 1.73 -13.39 7.31
N TRP A 159 2.52 -12.47 6.77
CA TRP A 159 3.14 -11.40 7.57
C TRP A 159 2.45 -10.05 7.42
N VAL A 160 1.96 -9.72 6.23
CA VAL A 160 1.33 -8.44 5.92
C VAL A 160 0.09 -8.65 5.07
N ASN A 161 -1.02 -8.01 5.46
CA ASN A 161 -2.17 -7.90 4.58
C ASN A 161 -1.84 -6.99 3.40
N ALA A 162 -2.00 -7.49 2.17
CA ALA A 162 -1.66 -6.71 0.98
C ALA A 162 -2.75 -6.71 -0.08
N LEU A 163 -2.80 -5.62 -0.84
CA LEU A 163 -3.72 -5.39 -1.94
C LEU A 163 -3.00 -4.70 -3.09
N THR A 164 -3.19 -5.18 -4.34
CA THR A 164 -2.82 -4.44 -5.54
C THR A 164 -4.03 -3.72 -6.12
N ILE A 165 -3.82 -2.52 -6.65
CA ILE A 165 -4.79 -1.75 -7.42
C ILE A 165 -4.11 -1.31 -8.71
N ARG A 166 -4.72 -1.59 -9.85
CA ARG A 166 -4.19 -1.26 -11.17
C ARG A 166 -5.28 -0.76 -12.12
N THR A 167 -4.85 -0.21 -13.24
CA THR A 167 -5.75 0.30 -14.28
C THR A 167 -5.41 -0.31 -15.64
N PRO A 168 -6.41 -0.60 -16.49
CA PRO A 168 -6.16 -1.04 -17.86
C PRO A 168 -5.61 0.07 -18.77
N LEU A 169 -5.76 1.36 -18.39
CA LEU A 169 -5.18 2.51 -19.10
C LEU A 169 -3.80 2.91 -18.59
N ASP A 170 -3.07 1.96 -18.00
CA ASP A 170 -1.69 2.20 -17.59
C ASP A 170 -0.76 2.17 -18.81
N LEU A 171 -0.21 3.35 -19.16
CA LEU A 171 0.79 3.48 -20.23
C LEU A 171 2.21 3.53 -19.68
N THR A 172 2.37 3.42 -18.36
CA THR A 172 3.66 3.37 -17.68
C THR A 172 4.02 1.94 -17.29
N VAL A 173 3.10 1.18 -16.72
CA VAL A 173 3.28 -0.25 -16.49
C VAL A 173 2.63 -1.03 -17.64
N VAL A 174 3.43 -1.43 -18.61
CA VAL A 174 3.00 -2.12 -19.83
C VAL A 174 3.73 -3.47 -19.94
N PRO A 175 2.98 -4.57 -20.05
CA PRO A 175 1.52 -4.68 -20.01
C PRO A 175 0.94 -4.45 -18.61
N GLY A 176 -0.31 -3.95 -18.53
CA GLY A 176 -0.94 -3.59 -17.24
C GLY A 176 -1.12 -4.75 -16.25
N TYR A 177 -1.09 -6.02 -16.70
CA TYR A 177 -1.04 -7.17 -15.79
C TYR A 177 0.31 -7.32 -15.08
N GLY A 178 1.36 -6.64 -15.54
CA GLY A 178 2.65 -6.57 -14.85
C GLY A 178 2.55 -6.01 -13.42
N ALA A 179 1.46 -5.33 -13.09
CA ALA A 179 1.17 -4.85 -11.75
C ALA A 179 0.45 -5.89 -10.85
N THR A 180 0.38 -7.14 -11.24
CA THR A 180 -0.19 -8.22 -10.41
C THR A 180 0.90 -9.01 -9.70
N LEU A 181 0.62 -9.42 -8.46
CA LEU A 181 1.49 -10.31 -7.69
C LEU A 181 0.68 -11.51 -7.16
N LEU A 182 1.21 -12.70 -7.40
CA LEU A 182 0.56 -13.93 -6.95
C LEU A 182 0.46 -13.96 -5.41
N GLY A 183 -0.71 -14.29 -4.92
CA GLY A 183 -0.94 -14.46 -3.48
C GLY A 183 -1.48 -13.25 -2.75
N ILE A 184 -1.61 -12.07 -3.41
CA ILE A 184 -2.29 -10.91 -2.84
C ILE A 184 -3.55 -10.56 -3.63
N GLY A 185 -4.46 -9.81 -3.00
CA GLY A 185 -5.69 -9.35 -3.67
C GLY A 185 -5.38 -8.40 -4.81
N ASP A 186 -6.15 -8.44 -5.89
CA ASP A 186 -6.02 -7.55 -7.03
C ASP A 186 -7.35 -6.82 -7.29
N ARG A 187 -7.28 -5.53 -7.56
CA ARG A 187 -8.39 -4.68 -7.98
C ARG A 187 -8.05 -3.95 -9.26
N VAL A 188 -8.96 -3.99 -10.19
CA VAL A 188 -8.86 -3.28 -11.47
C VAL A 188 -9.84 -2.13 -11.45
N ILE A 189 -9.33 -0.92 -11.64
CA ILE A 189 -10.11 0.31 -11.68
C ILE A 189 -10.10 0.88 -13.09
N CYS A 190 -11.23 1.05 -13.68
CA CYS A 190 -11.35 1.68 -14.99
C CYS A 190 -11.83 3.13 -14.83
N CYS A 191 -11.17 4.09 -15.46
CA CYS A 191 -9.96 3.94 -16.25
C CYS A 191 -9.05 5.14 -16.02
N PRO A 192 -8.52 5.39 -14.81
CA PRO A 192 -7.51 6.41 -14.61
C PRO A 192 -6.20 6.01 -15.31
N THR A 193 -5.33 6.98 -15.57
CA THR A 193 -3.95 6.73 -15.99
C THR A 193 -3.12 6.21 -14.82
N HIS A 194 -1.86 5.84 -15.06
CA HIS A 194 -0.90 5.42 -14.03
C HIS A 194 -0.84 6.42 -12.86
N GLN A 195 -0.55 7.67 -13.16
CA GLN A 195 -0.52 8.75 -12.15
C GLN A 195 -1.93 9.10 -11.65
N GLY A 196 -2.93 9.02 -12.52
CA GLY A 196 -4.31 9.30 -12.17
C GLY A 196 -4.91 8.38 -11.11
N LEU A 197 -4.32 7.20 -10.88
CA LEU A 197 -4.72 6.33 -9.76
C LEU A 197 -4.59 7.02 -8.40
N LEU A 198 -3.65 7.95 -8.23
CA LEU A 198 -3.43 8.66 -6.98
C LEU A 198 -4.55 9.65 -6.65
N ASP A 199 -5.24 10.17 -7.69
CA ASP A 199 -6.30 11.16 -7.56
C ASP A 199 -7.70 10.56 -7.77
N HIS A 200 -7.80 9.29 -8.17
CA HIS A 200 -9.07 8.68 -8.53
C HIS A 200 -9.91 8.34 -7.30
N GLU A 201 -11.17 8.71 -7.31
CA GLU A 201 -12.07 8.54 -6.16
C GLU A 201 -12.26 7.07 -5.77
N GLU A 202 -12.56 6.20 -6.74
CA GLU A 202 -12.77 4.78 -6.46
C GLU A 202 -11.49 4.11 -5.95
N THR A 203 -10.31 4.50 -6.46
CA THR A 203 -9.03 4.04 -5.94
C THR A 203 -8.90 4.42 -4.47
N TYR A 204 -9.17 5.67 -4.14
CA TYR A 204 -9.11 6.16 -2.77
C TYR A 204 -10.07 5.38 -1.84
N LEU A 205 -11.32 5.18 -2.25
CA LEU A 205 -12.30 4.46 -1.43
C LEU A 205 -11.84 3.02 -1.11
N ILE A 206 -11.27 2.34 -2.10
CA ILE A 206 -10.72 1.00 -1.89
C ILE A 206 -9.50 1.02 -0.95
N VAL A 207 -8.59 1.99 -1.12
CA VAL A 207 -7.44 2.20 -0.22
C VAL A 207 -7.93 2.41 1.20
N ARG A 208 -8.83 3.38 1.41
CA ARG A 208 -9.40 3.72 2.71
C ARG A 208 -10.02 2.49 3.40
N ASP A 209 -10.90 1.79 2.70
CA ASP A 209 -11.62 0.64 3.25
C ASP A 209 -10.64 -0.50 3.59
N PHE A 210 -9.61 -0.68 2.78
CA PHE A 210 -8.57 -1.65 3.08
C PHE A 210 -7.74 -1.25 4.30
N LEU A 211 -7.39 0.04 4.44
CA LEU A 211 -6.69 0.56 5.62
C LEU A 211 -7.52 0.48 6.91
N LEU A 212 -8.84 0.56 6.82
CA LEU A 212 -9.73 0.45 7.98
C LEU A 212 -10.03 -0.99 8.37
N TYR A 213 -10.28 -1.86 7.39
CA TYR A 213 -10.90 -3.18 7.62
C TYR A 213 -10.04 -4.36 7.18
N GLY A 214 -8.96 -4.14 6.41
CA GLY A 214 -8.12 -5.22 5.86
C GLY A 214 -8.80 -5.97 4.72
N ARG A 215 -8.29 -7.16 4.40
CA ARG A 215 -8.86 -8.02 3.35
C ARG A 215 -10.26 -8.46 3.75
N ARG A 216 -11.22 -8.21 2.86
CA ARG A 216 -12.46 -8.98 2.86
C ARG A 216 -12.18 -10.30 2.15
N THR A 217 -12.29 -11.40 2.87
CA THR A 217 -12.09 -12.76 2.34
C THR A 217 -13.24 -13.24 1.45
N ASP A 218 -14.34 -12.53 1.44
CA ASP A 218 -15.61 -12.95 0.86
C ASP A 218 -16.36 -11.73 0.30
N GLY A 219 -16.36 -11.50 -0.93
CA GLY A 219 -17.11 -10.49 -1.70
C GLY A 219 -18.51 -10.04 -1.18
N ALA A 220 -18.77 -10.14 0.12
CA ALA A 220 -20.00 -9.70 0.76
C ALA A 220 -19.93 -8.20 1.14
N PRO A 221 -20.96 -7.38 0.81
CA PRO A 221 -21.03 -6.01 1.26
C PRO A 221 -21.20 -5.98 2.80
N HIS A 222 -20.35 -5.24 3.54
CA HIS A 222 -20.77 -4.79 4.86
C HIS A 222 -21.90 -3.79 4.65
N LEU A 223 -23.06 -4.21 5.02
CA LEU A 223 -24.13 -3.28 5.33
C LEU A 223 -23.84 -2.67 6.69
N PRO A 224 -24.11 -1.37 6.88
CA PRO A 224 -23.93 -0.66 8.13
C PRO A 224 -24.75 -1.27 9.26
#